data_b653b3de0b3f4ba4fe5e70876330c166
#
_entry.id   b653b3de0b3f4ba4fe5e70876330c166
#
_cell.length_a   1.000
_cell.length_b   1.000
_cell.length_c   1.000
_cell.angle_alpha   90.00
_cell.angle_beta   90.00
_cell.angle_gamma   90.00
#
_symmetry.space_group_name_H-M   'P 1'
#
loop_
_entity.id
_entity.type
_entity.pdbx_description
1 polymer ?
#
loop_
_entity_poly.entity_id
_entity_poly.type
_entity_poly.pdbx_seq_one_letter_code
_entity_poly.pdbx_strand_id
1 'polypeptide(L)'
;TEIRVGTAMTYPLLQGGHAVAKPLLERAAAGGLDHVFVADHLSFQVGFGMDGLMQAALIAGLEPRLEIVVGVYLLALRHPVSVARQIATLSQAAPGRLLFGVGVGGEDRHEIEICGVDPATRGARTDASLEALCALLGGQPVSRDNEFFGFEEAWIDPAPDPPVPILVGGRSPASLRRAARHAQGWLAAFVSPRRFEAACGEVTEHAQALGRRDAPRQHGLQVWVGIDEEPARARERLAHAMHDMYRVPFEPFERYSPFGSVEAVAERLADYARAGCRFFNVMPVASSPEHEIDAVVELRERLRDGV
;
A
#
# COMPACT_ATOMS: atom_id res chain seq x y z
N THR A 1 -5.23 -1.14 19.86
CA THR A 1 -5.64 -0.83 18.48
C THR A 1 -5.85 -2.15 17.75
N GLU A 2 -7.01 -2.35 17.15
CA GLU A 2 -7.40 -3.57 16.46
C GLU A 2 -6.51 -3.83 15.23
N ILE A 3 -6.19 -5.11 14.97
CA ILE A 3 -5.46 -5.54 13.78
C ILE A 3 -6.42 -5.51 12.58
N ARG A 4 -5.97 -4.88 11.49
CA ARG A 4 -6.69 -4.77 10.23
C ARG A 4 -5.96 -5.59 9.17
N VAL A 5 -6.70 -6.41 8.43
CA VAL A 5 -6.16 -7.29 7.40
C VAL A 5 -6.95 -7.13 6.12
N GLY A 6 -6.24 -6.98 5.02
CA GLY A 6 -6.82 -6.92 3.69
C GLY A 6 -6.00 -7.66 2.65
N THR A 7 -6.56 -7.81 1.45
CA THR A 7 -6.01 -8.61 0.37
C THR A 7 -5.76 -7.80 -0.90
N ALA A 8 -4.83 -8.27 -1.73
CA ALA A 8 -4.52 -7.66 -3.03
C ALA A 8 -5.68 -7.83 -4.04
N MET A 9 -5.95 -6.80 -4.84
CA MET A 9 -7.02 -6.83 -5.85
C MET A 9 -6.58 -6.41 -7.27
N THR A 10 -5.31 -6.05 -7.45
CA THR A 10 -4.80 -5.63 -8.76
C THR A 10 -4.90 -6.73 -9.82
N TYR A 11 -4.49 -7.96 -9.51
CA TYR A 11 -4.53 -9.08 -10.46
C TYR A 11 -5.95 -9.46 -10.91
N PRO A 12 -6.94 -9.62 -10.02
CA PRO A 12 -8.32 -9.86 -10.42
C PRO A 12 -8.90 -8.80 -11.38
N LEU A 13 -8.57 -7.52 -11.15
CA LEU A 13 -8.98 -6.44 -12.04
C LEU A 13 -8.32 -6.54 -13.42
N LEU A 14 -7.04 -6.87 -13.48
CA LEU A 14 -6.29 -7.02 -14.73
C LEU A 14 -6.74 -8.21 -15.56
N GLN A 15 -7.02 -9.35 -14.93
CA GLN A 15 -7.27 -10.61 -15.62
C GLN A 15 -8.69 -10.74 -16.16
N GLY A 16 -9.68 -10.11 -15.55
CA GLY A 16 -11.06 -10.31 -15.94
C GLY A 16 -11.98 -9.12 -15.67
N GLY A 17 -11.45 -7.97 -15.30
CA GLY A 17 -12.23 -6.78 -15.02
C GLY A 17 -13.33 -7.02 -13.98
N HIS A 18 -14.50 -6.44 -14.20
CA HIS A 18 -15.62 -6.51 -13.25
C HIS A 18 -16.14 -7.94 -13.02
N ALA A 19 -16.12 -8.78 -14.05
CA ALA A 19 -16.66 -10.15 -13.96
C ALA A 19 -15.87 -11.03 -12.97
N VAL A 20 -14.56 -10.80 -12.85
CA VAL A 20 -13.69 -11.52 -11.92
C VAL A 20 -13.57 -10.78 -10.59
N ALA A 21 -13.36 -9.46 -10.61
CA ALA A 21 -13.09 -8.70 -9.40
C ALA A 21 -14.31 -8.60 -8.47
N LYS A 22 -15.52 -8.39 -9.00
CA LYS A 22 -16.71 -8.16 -8.18
C LYS A 22 -17.05 -9.34 -7.26
N PRO A 23 -17.13 -10.61 -7.72
CA PRO A 23 -17.39 -11.75 -6.82
C PRO A 23 -16.33 -11.90 -5.72
N LEU A 24 -15.06 -11.64 -6.03
CA LEU A 24 -13.97 -11.71 -5.05
C LEU A 24 -14.06 -10.58 -4.01
N LEU A 25 -14.41 -9.36 -4.42
CA LEU A 25 -14.66 -8.25 -3.52
C LEU A 25 -15.84 -8.53 -2.58
N GLU A 26 -16.95 -9.04 -3.12
CA GLU A 26 -18.12 -9.45 -2.34
C GLU A 26 -17.78 -10.56 -1.33
N ARG A 27 -16.95 -11.55 -1.73
CA ARG A 27 -16.43 -12.61 -0.86
C ARG A 27 -15.54 -12.06 0.25
N ALA A 28 -14.63 -11.16 -0.06
CA ALA A 28 -13.77 -10.49 0.91
C ALA A 28 -14.58 -9.71 1.95
N ALA A 29 -15.57 -8.94 1.49
CA ALA A 29 -16.46 -8.18 2.36
C ALA A 29 -17.37 -9.08 3.22
N ALA A 30 -17.90 -10.17 2.65
CA ALA A 30 -18.71 -11.14 3.40
C ALA A 30 -17.89 -11.90 4.45
N GLY A 31 -16.61 -12.20 4.16
CA GLY A 31 -15.65 -12.78 5.10
C GLY A 31 -15.13 -11.78 6.15
N GLY A 32 -15.54 -10.51 6.09
CA GLY A 32 -15.20 -9.50 7.10
C GLY A 32 -13.80 -8.92 6.97
N LEU A 33 -13.14 -9.01 5.80
CA LEU A 33 -11.89 -8.29 5.58
C LEU A 33 -12.09 -6.78 5.78
N ASP A 34 -11.06 -6.12 6.30
CA ASP A 34 -11.15 -4.70 6.64
C ASP A 34 -10.95 -3.81 5.42
N HIS A 35 -10.12 -4.26 4.48
CA HIS A 35 -9.79 -3.52 3.27
C HIS A 35 -9.35 -4.44 2.13
N VAL A 36 -9.31 -3.87 0.95
CA VAL A 36 -8.53 -4.39 -0.18
C VAL A 36 -7.47 -3.39 -0.57
N PHE A 37 -6.38 -3.86 -1.19
CA PHE A 37 -5.38 -2.93 -1.67
C PHE A 37 -5.01 -3.18 -3.13
N VAL A 38 -4.53 -2.11 -3.77
CA VAL A 38 -4.08 -2.09 -5.15
C VAL A 38 -2.67 -1.53 -5.25
N ALA A 39 -1.88 -2.08 -6.16
CA ALA A 39 -0.58 -1.54 -6.54
C ALA A 39 -0.76 -0.44 -7.59
N ASP A 40 0.27 0.38 -7.77
CA ASP A 40 0.33 1.41 -8.80
C ASP A 40 1.59 1.24 -9.63
N HIS A 41 1.41 0.96 -10.91
CA HIS A 41 2.47 0.90 -11.91
C HIS A 41 1.98 1.47 -13.24
N LEU A 42 2.85 2.20 -13.94
CA LEU A 42 2.57 2.78 -15.25
C LEU A 42 3.05 1.85 -16.39
N SER A 43 4.21 1.27 -16.22
CA SER A 43 4.82 0.36 -17.21
C SER A 43 5.97 -0.43 -16.57
N PHE A 44 5.63 -1.24 -15.57
CA PHE A 44 6.61 -2.02 -14.81
C PHE A 44 7.17 -3.16 -15.64
N GLN A 45 8.50 -3.35 -15.64
CA GLN A 45 9.21 -4.38 -16.36
C GLN A 45 8.88 -4.40 -17.88
N VAL A 46 7.97 -5.24 -18.28
CA VAL A 46 7.56 -5.45 -19.68
C VAL A 46 6.25 -4.72 -20.05
N GLY A 47 5.96 -3.61 -19.39
CA GLY A 47 4.74 -2.84 -19.64
C GLY A 47 3.55 -3.26 -18.77
N PHE A 48 3.80 -4.00 -17.69
CA PHE A 48 2.76 -4.35 -16.72
C PHE A 48 2.36 -3.15 -15.87
N GLY A 49 1.09 -3.02 -15.55
CA GLY A 49 0.63 -2.04 -14.57
C GLY A 49 -0.85 -1.71 -14.66
N MET A 50 -1.30 -1.06 -13.62
CA MET A 50 -2.58 -0.34 -13.56
C MET A 50 -2.41 0.89 -12.66
N ASP A 51 -3.06 1.99 -13.04
CA ASP A 51 -3.10 3.20 -12.20
C ASP A 51 -3.85 2.94 -10.89
N GLY A 52 -3.20 3.22 -9.77
CA GLY A 52 -3.70 2.91 -8.44
C GLY A 52 -4.99 3.65 -8.07
N LEU A 53 -5.15 4.92 -8.47
CA LEU A 53 -6.37 5.69 -8.19
C LEU A 53 -7.53 5.27 -9.10
N MET A 54 -7.26 4.88 -10.34
CA MET A 54 -8.30 4.31 -11.23
C MET A 54 -8.81 2.98 -10.70
N GLN A 55 -7.92 2.09 -10.24
CA GLN A 55 -8.31 0.85 -9.58
C GLN A 55 -9.15 1.12 -8.34
N ALA A 56 -8.73 2.06 -7.49
CA ALA A 56 -9.47 2.44 -6.29
C ALA A 56 -10.87 2.96 -6.61
N ALA A 57 -11.03 3.75 -7.67
CA ALA A 57 -12.34 4.25 -8.11
C ALA A 57 -13.25 3.11 -8.61
N LEU A 58 -12.69 2.15 -9.36
CA LEU A 58 -13.43 0.96 -9.79
C LEU A 58 -13.92 0.13 -8.60
N ILE A 59 -13.05 -0.14 -7.63
CA ILE A 59 -13.40 -0.88 -6.41
C ILE A 59 -14.45 -0.14 -5.59
N ALA A 60 -14.33 1.18 -5.45
CA ALA A 60 -15.28 2.01 -4.73
C ALA A 60 -16.72 1.85 -5.26
N GLY A 61 -16.87 1.71 -6.59
CA GLY A 61 -18.15 1.48 -7.24
C GLY A 61 -18.64 0.03 -7.19
N LEU A 62 -17.74 -0.94 -7.07
CA LEU A 62 -18.10 -2.37 -7.09
C LEU A 62 -18.49 -2.91 -5.72
N GLU A 63 -17.83 -2.47 -4.65
CA GLU A 63 -18.06 -2.97 -3.29
C GLU A 63 -18.00 -1.81 -2.27
N PRO A 64 -19.13 -1.40 -1.68
CA PRO A 64 -19.19 -0.23 -0.81
C PRO A 64 -18.71 -0.47 0.64
N ARG A 65 -18.54 -1.71 1.06
CA ARG A 65 -18.25 -2.07 2.46
C ARG A 65 -16.76 -2.05 2.81
N LEU A 66 -15.88 -2.25 1.82
CA LEU A 66 -14.44 -2.36 2.04
C LEU A 66 -13.76 -1.00 2.01
N GLU A 67 -12.77 -0.80 2.86
CA GLU A 67 -11.80 0.26 2.66
C GLU A 67 -10.85 -0.08 1.51
N ILE A 68 -10.25 0.93 0.92
CA ILE A 68 -9.39 0.80 -0.27
C ILE A 68 -8.04 1.42 0.03
N VAL A 69 -6.99 0.63 -0.13
CA VAL A 69 -5.62 1.08 0.10
C VAL A 69 -4.88 1.13 -1.23
N VAL A 70 -4.31 2.27 -1.56
CA VAL A 70 -3.29 2.33 -2.62
C VAL A 70 -1.94 2.05 -1.98
N GLY A 71 -1.34 0.93 -2.30
CA GLY A 71 -0.11 0.50 -1.64
C GLY A 71 0.97 0.04 -2.62
N VAL A 72 1.77 0.96 -3.14
CA VAL A 72 1.87 2.40 -2.93
C VAL A 72 1.82 3.16 -4.26
N TYR A 73 1.33 4.39 -4.25
CA TYR A 73 1.25 5.25 -5.43
C TYR A 73 2.60 5.89 -5.76
N LEU A 74 2.99 5.89 -7.02
CA LEU A 74 4.25 6.49 -7.50
C LEU A 74 4.08 7.99 -7.74
N LEU A 75 3.96 8.74 -6.64
CA LEU A 75 3.60 10.16 -6.66
C LEU A 75 4.60 11.03 -7.45
N ALA A 76 5.90 10.67 -7.45
CA ALA A 76 6.91 11.39 -8.21
C ALA A 76 6.68 11.41 -9.73
N LEU A 77 5.87 10.47 -10.26
CA LEU A 77 5.59 10.36 -11.69
C LEU A 77 4.38 11.18 -12.15
N ARG A 78 3.70 11.89 -11.24
CA ARG A 78 2.48 12.68 -11.51
C ARG A 78 2.58 14.09 -10.91
N HIS A 79 1.78 14.99 -11.45
CA HIS A 79 1.67 16.36 -10.92
C HIS A 79 0.77 16.38 -9.67
N PRO A 80 1.23 16.94 -8.51
CA PRO A 80 0.50 16.84 -7.23
C PRO A 80 -0.90 17.47 -7.25
N VAL A 81 -1.14 18.53 -8.02
CA VAL A 81 -2.47 19.14 -8.16
C VAL A 81 -3.47 18.17 -8.80
N SER A 82 -3.06 17.48 -9.86
CA SER A 82 -3.92 16.47 -10.51
C SER A 82 -4.24 15.34 -9.56
N VAL A 83 -3.25 14.83 -8.84
CA VAL A 83 -3.44 13.75 -7.85
C VAL A 83 -4.34 14.20 -6.70
N ALA A 84 -4.16 15.43 -6.19
CA ALA A 84 -5.04 15.99 -5.16
C ALA A 84 -6.50 16.05 -5.60
N ARG A 85 -6.77 16.47 -6.86
CA ARG A 85 -8.11 16.49 -7.43
C ARG A 85 -8.71 15.08 -7.58
N GLN A 86 -7.91 14.11 -8.02
CA GLN A 86 -8.34 12.72 -8.14
C GLN A 86 -8.72 12.12 -6.77
N ILE A 87 -7.88 12.32 -5.75
CA ILE A 87 -8.14 11.89 -4.37
C ILE A 87 -9.42 12.56 -3.82
N ALA A 88 -9.56 13.88 -3.98
CA ALA A 88 -10.74 14.58 -3.52
C ALA A 88 -12.02 14.08 -4.21
N THR A 89 -11.97 13.83 -5.52
CA THR A 89 -13.10 13.28 -6.28
C THR A 89 -13.49 11.89 -5.77
N LEU A 90 -12.51 11.01 -5.58
CA LEU A 90 -12.77 9.66 -5.05
C LEU A 90 -13.31 9.72 -3.61
N SER A 91 -12.81 10.63 -2.78
CA SER A 91 -13.28 10.81 -1.40
C SER A 91 -14.71 11.32 -1.32
N GLN A 92 -15.19 12.12 -2.29
CA GLN A 92 -16.60 12.49 -2.37
C GLN A 92 -17.50 11.30 -2.74
N ALA A 93 -17.01 10.40 -3.61
CA ALA A 93 -17.75 9.20 -4.02
C ALA A 93 -17.72 8.09 -2.96
N ALA A 94 -16.65 8.00 -2.17
CA ALA A 94 -16.41 6.97 -1.17
C ALA A 94 -15.83 7.58 0.12
N PRO A 95 -16.61 8.37 0.89
CA PRO A 95 -16.08 9.10 2.06
C PRO A 95 -15.48 8.16 3.10
N GLY A 96 -14.26 8.51 3.56
CA GLY A 96 -13.56 7.78 4.61
C GLY A 96 -13.02 6.40 4.23
N ARG A 97 -13.18 5.96 2.98
CA ARG A 97 -12.79 4.61 2.55
C ARG A 97 -11.39 4.53 1.93
N LEU A 98 -10.80 5.63 1.52
CA LEU A 98 -9.48 5.65 0.89
C LEU A 98 -8.37 5.83 1.93
N LEU A 99 -7.36 4.94 1.89
CA LEU A 99 -6.03 5.12 2.48
C LEU A 99 -5.03 5.26 1.35
N PHE A 100 -4.29 6.36 1.33
CA PHE A 100 -3.39 6.69 0.23
C PHE A 100 -1.93 6.47 0.60
N GLY A 101 -1.36 5.35 0.17
CA GLY A 101 0.06 5.04 0.35
C GLY A 101 0.91 5.67 -0.76
N VAL A 102 2.03 6.29 -0.38
CA VAL A 102 2.99 6.93 -1.29
C VAL A 102 4.33 6.21 -1.25
N GLY A 103 4.86 5.88 -2.42
CA GLY A 103 6.19 5.31 -2.62
C GLY A 103 7.02 6.10 -3.63
N VAL A 104 8.33 5.85 -3.62
CA VAL A 104 9.26 6.51 -4.56
C VAL A 104 9.52 5.67 -5.83
N GLY A 105 9.03 4.41 -5.86
CA GLY A 105 9.42 3.45 -6.88
C GLY A 105 10.89 3.03 -6.73
N GLY A 106 11.42 2.30 -7.69
CA GLY A 106 12.85 2.03 -7.75
C GLY A 106 13.27 0.62 -8.12
N GLU A 107 12.35 -0.32 -8.18
CA GLU A 107 12.61 -1.66 -8.71
C GLU A 107 12.83 -1.62 -10.22
N ASP A 108 12.12 -0.75 -10.94
CA ASP A 108 12.29 -0.51 -12.36
C ASP A 108 12.65 0.95 -12.64
N ARG A 109 13.90 1.20 -13.06
CA ARG A 109 14.36 2.54 -13.44
C ARG A 109 13.69 3.01 -14.73
N HIS A 110 13.44 2.09 -15.66
CA HIS A 110 12.87 2.41 -16.96
C HIS A 110 11.46 2.98 -16.82
N GLU A 111 10.64 2.44 -15.92
CA GLU A 111 9.31 2.98 -15.61
C GLU A 111 9.36 4.47 -15.21
N ILE A 112 10.40 4.86 -14.47
CA ILE A 112 10.58 6.25 -14.03
C ILE A 112 11.03 7.14 -15.21
N GLU A 113 11.99 6.65 -16.00
CA GLU A 113 12.59 7.37 -17.14
C GLU A 113 11.57 7.66 -18.25
N ILE A 114 10.71 6.70 -18.60
CA ILE A 114 9.66 6.90 -19.64
C ILE A 114 8.57 7.90 -19.22
N CYS A 115 8.46 8.18 -17.92
CA CYS A 115 7.59 9.24 -17.40
C CYS A 115 8.27 10.62 -17.40
N GLY A 116 9.45 10.75 -17.97
CA GLY A 116 10.21 11.99 -18.03
C GLY A 116 10.83 12.42 -16.69
N VAL A 117 10.99 11.47 -15.76
CA VAL A 117 11.57 11.72 -14.43
C VAL A 117 12.96 11.12 -14.35
N ASP A 118 13.94 11.90 -13.93
CA ASP A 118 15.27 11.38 -13.60
C ASP A 118 15.18 10.50 -12.34
N PRO A 119 15.52 9.20 -12.42
CA PRO A 119 15.50 8.30 -11.27
C PRO A 119 16.34 8.76 -10.08
N ALA A 120 17.38 9.58 -10.30
CA ALA A 120 18.18 10.16 -9.22
C ALA A 120 17.41 11.19 -8.40
N THR A 121 16.45 11.89 -8.99
CA THR A 121 15.66 12.95 -8.35
C THR A 121 14.38 12.43 -7.68
N ARG A 122 13.96 11.18 -7.94
CA ARG A 122 12.66 10.66 -7.52
C ARG A 122 12.35 10.84 -6.02
N GLY A 123 13.38 10.73 -5.17
CA GLY A 123 13.22 10.94 -3.73
C GLY A 123 12.87 12.38 -3.36
N ALA A 124 13.64 13.35 -3.86
CA ALA A 124 13.41 14.79 -3.63
C ALA A 124 12.09 15.23 -4.28
N ARG A 125 11.79 14.73 -5.49
CA ARG A 125 10.52 14.98 -6.17
C ARG A 125 9.32 14.42 -5.39
N THR A 126 9.45 13.23 -4.79
CA THR A 126 8.41 12.68 -3.90
C THR A 126 8.22 13.56 -2.66
N ASP A 127 9.31 14.05 -2.05
CA ASP A 127 9.22 14.94 -0.88
C ASP A 127 8.47 16.22 -1.20
N ALA A 128 8.83 16.90 -2.29
CA ALA A 128 8.16 18.12 -2.75
C ALA A 128 6.68 17.87 -3.12
N SER A 129 6.41 16.76 -3.84
CA SER A 129 5.05 16.40 -4.26
C SER A 129 4.17 16.03 -3.07
N LEU A 130 4.70 15.34 -2.07
CA LEU A 130 3.94 14.93 -0.88
C LEU A 130 3.61 16.12 0.01
N GLU A 131 4.56 17.07 0.17
CA GLU A 131 4.30 18.33 0.86
C GLU A 131 3.19 19.14 0.19
N ALA A 132 3.27 19.28 -1.13
CA ALA A 132 2.24 19.97 -1.91
C ALA A 132 0.87 19.25 -1.83
N LEU A 133 0.86 17.92 -1.96
CA LEU A 133 -0.35 17.11 -1.87
C LEU A 133 -1.04 17.26 -0.52
N CYS A 134 -0.31 17.14 0.59
CA CYS A 134 -0.87 17.30 1.94
C CYS A 134 -1.48 18.70 2.14
N ALA A 135 -0.82 19.75 1.64
CA ALA A 135 -1.33 21.10 1.72
C ALA A 135 -2.60 21.29 0.89
N LEU A 136 -2.62 20.80 -0.36
CA LEU A 136 -3.78 20.86 -1.26
C LEU A 136 -5.01 20.14 -0.71
N LEU A 137 -4.82 18.96 -0.09
CA LEU A 137 -5.91 18.19 0.52
C LEU A 137 -6.46 18.87 1.80
N GLY A 138 -5.77 19.86 2.33
CA GLY A 138 -6.24 20.69 3.43
C GLY A 138 -7.32 21.73 3.04
N GLY A 139 -7.68 21.84 1.76
CA GLY A 139 -8.79 22.68 1.28
C GLY A 139 -8.55 24.18 1.36
N GLN A 140 -7.29 24.63 1.34
CA GLN A 140 -6.91 26.03 1.24
C GLN A 140 -6.10 26.28 -0.02
N PRO A 141 -6.12 27.51 -0.59
CA PRO A 141 -5.25 27.86 -1.71
C PRO A 141 -3.78 27.63 -1.38
N VAL A 142 -3.06 27.01 -2.30
CA VAL A 142 -1.65 26.64 -2.15
C VAL A 142 -0.87 27.13 -3.36
N SER A 143 0.26 27.79 -3.11
CA SER A 143 1.25 28.12 -4.16
C SER A 143 2.54 27.38 -3.88
N ARG A 144 3.19 26.88 -4.92
CA ARG A 144 4.50 26.22 -4.86
C ARG A 144 5.32 26.61 -6.07
N ASP A 145 6.62 26.83 -5.83
CA ASP A 145 7.61 27.02 -6.88
C ASP A 145 8.89 26.26 -6.46
N ASN A 146 9.28 25.27 -7.23
CA ASN A 146 10.50 24.49 -7.01
C ASN A 146 11.00 23.88 -8.33
N GLU A 147 12.12 23.17 -8.29
CA GLU A 147 12.75 22.59 -9.48
C GLU A 147 11.90 21.54 -10.23
N PHE A 148 10.83 21.01 -9.62
CA PHE A 148 10.02 19.92 -10.17
C PHE A 148 8.69 20.38 -10.73
N PHE A 149 8.10 21.44 -10.16
CA PHE A 149 6.83 22.01 -10.59
C PHE A 149 6.61 23.38 -9.97
N GLY A 150 5.82 24.21 -10.66
CA GLY A 150 5.34 25.49 -10.16
C GLY A 150 3.84 25.67 -10.41
N PHE A 151 3.15 26.22 -9.42
CA PHE A 151 1.74 26.64 -9.55
C PHE A 151 1.39 27.69 -8.49
N GLU A 152 0.42 28.56 -8.82
CA GLU A 152 -0.07 29.61 -7.95
C GLU A 152 -1.54 29.39 -7.61
N GLU A 153 -1.90 29.64 -6.36
CA GLU A 153 -3.28 29.64 -5.84
C GLU A 153 -4.11 28.41 -6.24
N ALA A 154 -3.46 27.22 -6.37
CA ALA A 154 -4.19 26.00 -6.64
C ALA A 154 -5.07 25.64 -5.43
N TRP A 155 -6.35 25.39 -5.71
CA TRP A 155 -7.35 25.10 -4.68
C TRP A 155 -8.13 23.85 -5.00
N ILE A 156 -8.22 22.95 -4.00
CA ILE A 156 -9.00 21.72 -4.10
C ILE A 156 -10.26 21.87 -3.23
N ASP A 157 -11.35 22.18 -3.90
CA ASP A 157 -12.68 22.33 -3.29
C ASP A 157 -13.69 21.47 -4.07
N PRO A 158 -14.51 20.62 -3.40
CA PRO A 158 -14.45 20.33 -1.98
C PRO A 158 -13.20 19.52 -1.60
N ALA A 159 -12.63 19.81 -0.44
CA ALA A 159 -11.58 18.99 0.15
C ALA A 159 -12.15 17.64 0.65
N PRO A 160 -11.33 16.60 0.83
CA PRO A 160 -11.78 15.36 1.44
C PRO A 160 -12.29 15.56 2.87
N ASP A 161 -13.50 15.07 3.15
CA ASP A 161 -14.07 15.02 4.49
C ASP A 161 -14.73 13.64 4.70
N PRO A 162 -14.23 12.79 5.63
CA PRO A 162 -13.03 13.01 6.47
C PRO A 162 -11.72 13.09 5.67
N PRO A 163 -10.64 13.68 6.24
CA PRO A 163 -9.33 13.72 5.60
C PRO A 163 -8.81 12.33 5.23
N VAL A 164 -8.19 12.21 4.05
CA VAL A 164 -7.62 10.94 3.59
C VAL A 164 -6.31 10.65 4.33
N PRO A 165 -6.20 9.51 5.04
CA PRO A 165 -4.96 9.12 5.68
C PRO A 165 -3.86 8.83 4.65
N ILE A 166 -2.66 9.35 4.90
CA ILE A 166 -1.47 9.11 4.08
C ILE A 166 -0.61 8.04 4.76
N LEU A 167 -0.17 7.04 3.98
CA LEU A 167 0.86 6.10 4.37
C LEU A 167 2.11 6.34 3.51
N VAL A 168 3.28 6.06 4.05
CA VAL A 168 4.53 6.13 3.27
C VAL A 168 5.21 4.79 3.26
N GLY A 169 5.46 4.28 2.06
CA GLY A 169 6.19 3.02 1.85
C GLY A 169 7.70 3.21 1.71
N GLY A 170 8.42 2.12 1.89
CA GLY A 170 9.86 2.04 1.65
C GLY A 170 10.67 1.66 2.89
N ARG A 171 11.96 1.29 2.65
CA ARG A 171 12.87 0.72 3.68
C ARG A 171 14.02 1.65 4.06
N SER A 172 14.20 2.74 3.33
CA SER A 172 15.34 3.65 3.52
C SER A 172 15.11 4.59 4.71
N PRO A 173 16.17 5.12 5.34
CA PRO A 173 16.02 6.17 6.36
C PRO A 173 15.24 7.39 5.85
N ALA A 174 15.35 7.71 4.55
CA ALA A 174 14.57 8.80 3.96
C ALA A 174 13.06 8.52 3.96
N SER A 175 12.63 7.26 3.71
CA SER A 175 11.22 6.90 3.80
C SER A 175 10.67 7.00 5.22
N LEU A 176 11.45 6.64 6.24
CA LEU A 176 11.04 6.77 7.65
C LEU A 176 10.89 8.25 8.06
N ARG A 177 11.83 9.12 7.65
CA ARG A 177 11.70 10.57 7.87
C ARG A 177 10.49 11.16 7.15
N ARG A 178 10.21 10.70 5.93
CA ARG A 178 9.03 11.11 5.14
C ARG A 178 7.74 10.69 5.84
N ALA A 179 7.66 9.44 6.32
CA ALA A 179 6.55 8.96 7.11
C ALA A 179 6.34 9.80 8.38
N ALA A 180 7.41 10.06 9.12
CA ALA A 180 7.38 10.90 10.31
C ALA A 180 6.85 12.32 10.05
N ARG A 181 7.18 12.89 8.90
CA ARG A 181 6.80 14.27 8.56
C ARG A 181 5.36 14.40 8.09
N HIS A 182 4.87 13.48 7.23
CA HIS A 182 3.66 13.66 6.45
C HIS A 182 2.58 12.62 6.67
N ALA A 183 2.91 11.42 7.18
CA ALA A 183 2.00 10.29 7.17
C ALA A 183 1.34 10.01 8.53
N GLN A 184 0.26 9.25 8.50
CA GLN A 184 -0.37 8.62 9.65
C GLN A 184 0.26 7.26 9.98
N GLY A 185 1.03 6.68 9.02
CA GLY A 185 1.73 5.42 9.19
C GLY A 185 2.82 5.16 8.16
N TRP A 186 3.64 4.17 8.45
CA TRP A 186 4.66 3.63 7.56
C TRP A 186 4.23 2.25 7.07
N LEU A 187 4.32 1.99 5.77
CA LEU A 187 4.01 0.71 5.14
C LEU A 187 5.32 0.00 4.78
N ALA A 188 5.64 -1.03 5.55
CA ALA A 188 6.82 -1.85 5.37
C ALA A 188 6.62 -2.92 4.28
N ALA A 189 7.71 -3.31 3.62
CA ALA A 189 7.79 -4.51 2.79
C ALA A 189 9.19 -5.13 2.93
N PHE A 190 9.28 -6.47 2.93
CA PHE A 190 10.56 -7.20 2.98
C PHE A 190 11.49 -6.76 4.12
N VAL A 191 10.97 -6.64 5.32
CA VAL A 191 11.71 -6.37 6.57
C VAL A 191 11.43 -7.48 7.58
N SER A 192 12.36 -7.74 8.51
CA SER A 192 12.11 -8.67 9.63
C SER A 192 11.25 -8.01 10.73
N PRO A 193 10.59 -8.77 11.61
CA PRO A 193 9.83 -8.24 12.75
C PRO A 193 10.68 -7.29 13.62
N ARG A 194 11.92 -7.67 13.93
CA ARG A 194 12.86 -6.82 14.67
C ARG A 194 13.15 -5.48 13.96
N ARG A 195 13.34 -5.52 12.61
CA ARG A 195 13.55 -4.28 11.84
C ARG A 195 12.28 -3.46 11.76
N PHE A 196 11.11 -4.11 11.70
CA PHE A 196 9.82 -3.42 11.73
C PHE A 196 9.65 -2.63 13.03
N GLU A 197 9.86 -3.26 14.19
CA GLU A 197 9.80 -2.61 15.51
C GLU A 197 10.75 -1.43 15.60
N ALA A 198 12.03 -1.62 15.24
CA ALA A 198 13.02 -0.55 15.25
C ALA A 198 12.62 0.63 14.35
N ALA A 199 12.10 0.34 13.15
CA ALA A 199 11.66 1.39 12.22
C ALA A 199 10.45 2.18 12.74
N CYS A 200 9.51 1.54 13.41
CA CYS A 200 8.39 2.23 14.08
C CYS A 200 8.90 3.19 15.17
N GLY A 201 9.92 2.78 15.93
CA GLY A 201 10.61 3.65 16.90
C GLY A 201 11.26 4.85 16.23
N GLU A 202 12.06 4.63 15.16
CA GLU A 202 12.70 5.70 14.38
C GLU A 202 11.67 6.71 13.81
N VAL A 203 10.54 6.23 13.28
CA VAL A 203 9.45 7.11 12.79
C VAL A 203 8.89 7.96 13.93
N THR A 204 8.67 7.36 15.10
CA THR A 204 8.15 8.07 16.28
C THR A 204 9.14 9.14 16.77
N GLU A 205 10.42 8.80 16.89
CA GLU A 205 11.48 9.73 17.29
C GLU A 205 11.61 10.92 16.32
N HIS A 206 11.59 10.63 15.00
CA HIS A 206 11.61 11.69 13.99
C HIS A 206 10.37 12.60 14.05
N ALA A 207 9.18 12.04 14.28
CA ALA A 207 7.95 12.83 14.43
C ALA A 207 7.99 13.73 15.67
N GLN A 208 8.48 13.22 16.79
CA GLN A 208 8.68 13.99 18.03
C GLN A 208 9.70 15.13 17.83
N ALA A 209 10.81 14.86 17.15
CA ALA A 209 11.82 15.87 16.82
C ALA A 209 11.26 17.01 15.93
N LEU A 210 10.23 16.71 15.12
CA LEU A 210 9.50 17.70 14.32
C LEU A 210 8.38 18.40 15.10
N GLY A 211 8.18 18.09 16.38
CA GLY A 211 7.12 18.65 17.21
C GLY A 211 5.71 18.16 16.86
N ARG A 212 5.57 17.06 16.11
CA ARG A 212 4.26 16.49 15.79
C ARG A 212 3.59 15.92 17.04
N ARG A 213 2.36 16.37 17.31
CA ARG A 213 1.54 15.88 18.43
C ARG A 213 0.86 14.53 18.10
N ASP A 214 0.59 14.31 16.82
CA ASP A 214 -0.06 13.13 16.25
C ASP A 214 0.97 12.23 15.55
N ALA A 215 1.91 11.66 16.33
CA ALA A 215 2.90 10.74 15.79
C ALA A 215 2.25 9.59 15.00
N PRO A 216 2.83 9.16 13.87
CA PRO A 216 2.29 8.05 13.09
C PRO A 216 2.11 6.78 13.91
N ARG A 217 0.94 6.14 13.81
CA ARG A 217 0.59 4.93 14.58
C ARG A 217 -0.01 3.81 13.73
N GLN A 218 -0.38 4.11 12.48
CA GLN A 218 -0.97 3.13 11.55
C GLN A 218 0.13 2.41 10.74
N HIS A 219 1.14 1.85 11.45
CA HIS A 219 2.21 1.12 10.78
C HIS A 219 1.69 -0.21 10.26
N GLY A 220 2.03 -0.52 9.01
CA GLY A 220 1.58 -1.72 8.32
C GLY A 220 2.68 -2.48 7.62
N LEU A 221 2.34 -3.70 7.24
CA LEU A 221 3.19 -4.60 6.48
C LEU A 221 2.50 -5.00 5.17
N GLN A 222 3.18 -4.86 4.06
CA GLN A 222 2.80 -5.47 2.79
C GLN A 222 3.61 -6.74 2.63
N VAL A 223 2.93 -7.88 2.49
CA VAL A 223 3.57 -9.19 2.59
C VAL A 223 2.99 -10.19 1.59
N TRP A 224 3.88 -10.86 0.85
CA TRP A 224 3.56 -12.03 0.06
C TRP A 224 3.44 -13.26 0.96
N VAL A 225 2.41 -14.08 0.74
CA VAL A 225 2.22 -15.33 1.48
C VAL A 225 1.85 -16.47 0.53
N GLY A 226 2.44 -17.64 0.71
CA GLY A 226 2.07 -18.85 -0.03
C GLY A 226 1.17 -19.75 0.84
N ILE A 227 0.01 -20.16 0.32
CA ILE A 227 -0.99 -20.94 1.08
C ILE A 227 -1.19 -22.31 0.44
N ASP A 228 -0.84 -23.35 1.16
CA ASP A 228 -1.15 -24.75 0.88
C ASP A 228 -0.86 -25.62 2.13
N GLU A 229 -1.62 -26.68 2.35
CA GLU A 229 -1.38 -27.63 3.43
C GLU A 229 -0.02 -28.34 3.29
N GLU A 230 0.48 -28.46 2.06
CA GLU A 230 1.84 -28.95 1.80
C GLU A 230 2.81 -27.78 1.63
N PRO A 231 3.74 -27.55 2.59
CA PRO A 231 4.63 -26.39 2.57
C PRO A 231 5.49 -26.30 1.32
N ALA A 232 5.88 -27.42 0.72
CA ALA A 232 6.68 -27.43 -0.50
C ALA A 232 5.90 -26.85 -1.69
N ARG A 233 4.62 -27.16 -1.82
CA ARG A 233 3.74 -26.58 -2.86
C ARG A 233 3.47 -25.11 -2.61
N ALA A 234 3.22 -24.73 -1.36
CA ALA A 234 3.04 -23.33 -0.99
C ALA A 234 4.26 -22.49 -1.40
N ARG A 235 5.46 -22.99 -1.08
CA ARG A 235 6.73 -22.35 -1.45
C ARG A 235 6.91 -22.25 -2.97
N GLU A 236 6.67 -23.33 -3.70
CA GLU A 236 6.85 -23.38 -5.16
C GLU A 236 5.94 -22.36 -5.86
N ARG A 237 4.65 -22.33 -5.52
CA ARG A 237 3.68 -21.36 -6.09
C ARG A 237 4.07 -19.93 -5.77
N LEU A 238 4.44 -19.65 -4.52
CA LEU A 238 4.85 -18.33 -4.09
C LEU A 238 6.13 -17.88 -4.83
N ALA A 239 7.13 -18.75 -4.93
CA ALA A 239 8.36 -18.48 -5.66
C ALA A 239 8.10 -18.16 -7.13
N HIS A 240 7.20 -18.92 -7.78
CA HIS A 240 6.80 -18.68 -9.16
C HIS A 240 6.09 -17.32 -9.34
N ALA A 241 5.09 -17.02 -8.51
CA ALA A 241 4.37 -15.75 -8.58
C ALA A 241 5.28 -14.53 -8.35
N MET A 242 6.18 -14.61 -7.37
CA MET A 242 7.12 -13.52 -7.10
C MET A 242 8.17 -13.38 -8.20
N HIS A 243 8.63 -14.50 -8.81
CA HIS A 243 9.53 -14.46 -9.95
C HIS A 243 8.86 -13.79 -11.15
N ASP A 244 7.61 -14.14 -11.43
CA ASP A 244 6.85 -13.55 -12.54
C ASP A 244 6.66 -12.03 -12.37
N MET A 245 6.46 -11.57 -11.13
CA MET A 245 6.30 -10.16 -10.82
C MET A 245 7.63 -9.39 -10.87
N TYR A 246 8.66 -9.87 -10.18
CA TYR A 246 9.88 -9.09 -9.96
C TYR A 246 11.05 -9.48 -10.86
N ARG A 247 10.97 -10.60 -11.61
CA ARG A 247 12.03 -11.13 -12.47
C ARG A 247 13.36 -11.38 -11.76
N VAL A 248 13.29 -11.70 -10.46
CA VAL A 248 14.45 -12.01 -9.60
C VAL A 248 14.24 -13.33 -8.87
N PRO A 249 15.33 -14.00 -8.42
CA PRO A 249 15.24 -15.23 -7.63
C PRO A 249 14.45 -15.01 -6.33
N PHE A 250 13.74 -16.04 -5.85
CA PHE A 250 12.91 -15.98 -4.65
C PHE A 250 13.71 -16.00 -3.33
N GLU A 251 14.87 -16.66 -3.32
CA GLU A 251 15.65 -16.95 -2.11
C GLU A 251 15.93 -15.71 -1.22
N PRO A 252 16.26 -14.53 -1.76
CA PRO A 252 16.46 -13.33 -0.94
C PRO A 252 15.19 -12.87 -0.22
N PHE A 253 14.00 -13.20 -0.74
CA PHE A 253 12.71 -12.79 -0.20
C PHE A 253 12.07 -13.84 0.72
N GLU A 254 12.49 -15.09 0.65
CA GLU A 254 11.90 -16.24 1.33
C GLU A 254 11.73 -16.01 2.84
N ARG A 255 12.72 -15.43 3.49
CA ARG A 255 12.68 -15.11 4.93
C ARG A 255 11.59 -14.10 5.32
N TYR A 256 11.07 -13.32 4.38
CA TYR A 256 10.07 -12.27 4.57
C TYR A 256 8.70 -12.65 4.03
N SER A 257 8.59 -13.76 3.35
CA SER A 257 7.40 -14.20 2.63
C SER A 257 6.99 -15.58 3.18
N PRO A 258 6.18 -15.63 4.25
CA PRO A 258 5.80 -16.89 4.88
C PRO A 258 4.97 -17.76 3.95
N PHE A 259 5.09 -19.07 4.10
CA PHE A 259 4.35 -20.06 3.32
C PHE A 259 4.05 -21.31 4.14
N GLY A 260 3.01 -22.04 3.76
CA GLY A 260 2.50 -23.24 4.40
C GLY A 260 1.00 -23.19 4.62
N SER A 261 0.49 -23.88 5.64
CA SER A 261 -0.91 -23.76 6.05
C SER A 261 -1.21 -22.34 6.54
N VAL A 262 -2.49 -21.98 6.57
CA VAL A 262 -2.93 -20.66 7.09
C VAL A 262 -2.43 -20.46 8.53
N GLU A 263 -2.44 -21.50 9.35
CA GLU A 263 -1.94 -21.46 10.73
C GLU A 263 -0.45 -21.12 10.80
N ALA A 264 0.38 -21.81 10.02
CA ALA A 264 1.82 -21.56 9.96
C ALA A 264 2.14 -20.11 9.48
N VAL A 265 1.38 -19.61 8.52
CA VAL A 265 1.50 -18.21 8.05
C VAL A 265 1.06 -17.25 9.14
N ALA A 266 -0.06 -17.52 9.84
CA ALA A 266 -0.55 -16.66 10.91
C ALA A 266 0.46 -16.53 12.06
N GLU A 267 1.10 -17.64 12.47
CA GLU A 267 2.15 -17.63 13.49
C GLU A 267 3.32 -16.68 13.12
N ARG A 268 3.75 -16.73 11.86
CA ARG A 268 4.82 -15.86 11.35
C ARG A 268 4.40 -14.40 11.29
N LEU A 269 3.15 -14.10 10.93
CA LEU A 269 2.62 -12.73 10.90
C LEU A 269 2.34 -12.19 12.31
N ALA A 270 2.03 -13.05 13.29
CA ALA A 270 1.88 -12.66 14.68
C ALA A 270 3.16 -12.03 15.27
N ASP A 271 4.36 -12.41 14.78
CA ASP A 271 5.61 -11.76 15.16
C ASP A 271 5.62 -10.26 14.80
N TYR A 272 5.08 -9.90 13.64
CA TYR A 272 4.94 -8.50 13.24
C TYR A 272 3.86 -7.77 14.04
N ALA A 273 2.77 -8.46 14.37
CA ALA A 273 1.73 -7.88 15.23
C ALA A 273 2.27 -7.55 16.63
N ARG A 274 3.11 -8.46 17.20
CA ARG A 274 3.85 -8.22 18.46
C ARG A 274 4.86 -7.06 18.33
N ALA A 275 5.48 -6.92 17.16
CA ALA A 275 6.39 -5.82 16.83
C ALA A 275 5.67 -4.47 16.54
N GLY A 276 4.34 -4.41 16.73
CA GLY A 276 3.57 -3.17 16.57
C GLY A 276 2.86 -3.00 15.23
N CYS A 277 2.88 -4.00 14.34
CA CYS A 277 2.10 -3.97 13.10
C CYS A 277 0.60 -4.03 13.42
N ARG A 278 -0.18 -3.11 12.84
CA ARG A 278 -1.63 -3.03 13.05
C ARG A 278 -2.42 -3.08 11.73
N PHE A 279 -1.70 -3.23 10.62
CA PHE A 279 -2.27 -3.15 9.30
C PHE A 279 -1.50 -4.09 8.36
N PHE A 280 -2.19 -5.11 7.83
CA PHE A 280 -1.58 -6.11 6.94
C PHE A 280 -2.20 -6.04 5.54
N ASN A 281 -1.40 -5.69 4.55
CA ASN A 281 -1.68 -5.87 3.13
C ASN A 281 -1.15 -7.23 2.70
N VAL A 282 -2.00 -8.23 2.60
CA VAL A 282 -1.62 -9.61 2.28
C VAL A 282 -1.74 -9.84 0.78
N MET A 283 -0.65 -10.27 0.14
CA MET A 283 -0.61 -10.76 -1.25
C MET A 283 -0.59 -12.29 -1.22
N PRO A 284 -1.76 -12.93 -1.19
CA PRO A 284 -1.85 -14.37 -1.11
C PRO A 284 -1.56 -15.03 -2.46
N VAL A 285 -0.98 -16.22 -2.40
CA VAL A 285 -0.80 -17.13 -3.54
C VAL A 285 -1.29 -18.51 -3.12
N ALA A 286 -2.42 -18.93 -3.65
CA ALA A 286 -3.05 -20.20 -3.35
C ALA A 286 -3.45 -20.97 -4.63
N SER A 287 -4.32 -21.95 -4.53
CA SER A 287 -4.77 -22.79 -5.65
C SER A 287 -5.79 -22.09 -6.57
N SER A 288 -6.52 -21.11 -6.05
CA SER A 288 -7.48 -20.29 -6.81
C SER A 288 -7.67 -18.92 -6.15
N PRO A 289 -8.19 -17.92 -6.87
CA PRO A 289 -8.49 -16.60 -6.30
C PRO A 289 -9.48 -16.64 -5.14
N GLU A 290 -10.47 -17.54 -5.16
CA GLU A 290 -11.42 -17.74 -4.07
C GLU A 290 -10.71 -18.27 -2.82
N HIS A 291 -9.82 -19.26 -3.00
CA HIS A 291 -9.02 -19.81 -1.90
C HIS A 291 -8.07 -18.75 -1.32
N GLU A 292 -7.53 -17.87 -2.15
CA GLU A 292 -6.73 -16.72 -1.69
C GLU A 292 -7.51 -15.82 -0.74
N ILE A 293 -8.75 -15.47 -1.09
CA ILE A 293 -9.64 -14.64 -0.24
C ILE A 293 -9.97 -15.37 1.08
N ASP A 294 -10.39 -16.64 1.00
CA ASP A 294 -10.76 -17.42 2.18
C ASP A 294 -9.60 -17.58 3.16
N ALA A 295 -8.40 -17.82 2.64
CA ALA A 295 -7.21 -17.91 3.45
C ALA A 295 -6.87 -16.59 4.17
N VAL A 296 -7.06 -15.44 3.51
CA VAL A 296 -6.84 -14.14 4.16
C VAL A 296 -7.93 -13.83 5.20
N VAL A 297 -9.17 -14.27 4.98
CA VAL A 297 -10.23 -14.19 5.98
C VAL A 297 -9.84 -14.98 7.23
N GLU A 298 -9.42 -16.22 7.08
CA GLU A 298 -8.97 -17.05 8.20
C GLU A 298 -7.71 -16.46 8.88
N LEU A 299 -6.75 -15.95 8.12
CA LEU A 299 -5.59 -15.25 8.67
C LEU A 299 -5.98 -14.08 9.57
N ARG A 300 -6.98 -13.30 9.17
CA ARG A 300 -7.50 -12.18 9.96
C ARG A 300 -8.06 -12.64 11.30
N GLU A 301 -8.87 -13.68 11.30
CA GLU A 301 -9.44 -14.25 12.52
C GLU A 301 -8.32 -14.72 13.48
N ARG A 302 -7.38 -15.53 12.98
CA ARG A 302 -6.26 -16.05 13.77
C ARG A 302 -5.35 -14.94 14.34
N LEU A 303 -5.09 -13.88 13.57
CA LEU A 303 -4.29 -12.74 14.03
C LEU A 303 -5.00 -11.91 15.10
N ARG A 304 -6.32 -11.85 15.09
CA ARG A 304 -7.10 -11.15 16.12
C ARG A 304 -7.23 -11.94 17.41
N ASP A 305 -7.36 -13.26 17.30
CA ASP A 305 -7.51 -14.15 18.45
C ASP A 305 -6.16 -14.45 19.14
N GLY A 306 -5.06 -14.35 18.42
CA GLY A 306 -3.72 -14.74 18.89
C GLY A 306 -2.83 -13.60 19.41
N VAL A 307 -3.29 -12.36 19.40
CA VAL A 307 -2.57 -11.13 19.83
C VAL A 307 -3.46 -10.26 20.76
#